data_b4c2e6a7bbd05ab172ced57fe52c504d
#
_entry.id   b4c2e6a7bbd05ab172ced57fe52c504d
#
_cell.length_a   1.000
_cell.length_b   1.000
_cell.length_c   1.000
_cell.angle_alpha   90.00
_cell.angle_beta   90.00
_cell.angle_gamma   90.00
#
_symmetry.space_group_name_H-M   'P 1'
#
loop_
_entity.id
_entity.type
_entity.pdbx_description
1 polymer ?
#
loop_
_entity_poly.entity_id
_entity_poly.type
_entity_poly.pdbx_seq_one_letter_code
_entity_poly.pdbx_strand_id
1 'polypeptide(L)'
;MVLTTQQQKVLDSINAFLNSDVSIFILKGYAGTGKTTMISHIIDEVTKINKMPILMAPTGRAARVLESKTKKEASTIHRRIYELDTIETQEDSDDIRYIFPLKEEEYKAKDHICIVDESSMIGTREVHNELFEFGTGSLLNDLLTYVAPHRGGKVIFIGDPMQLPPVGDNTSNALDEKFFSEHGLKVTTCELTEVVRQNEGSAILGLSLIHI
;
A
#
# COMPACT_ATOMS: atom_id res chain seq x y z
N MET A 1 14.45 3.63 18.92
CA MET A 1 15.38 3.78 17.77
C MET A 1 15.42 5.26 17.41
N VAL A 2 16.60 5.85 17.21
CA VAL A 2 16.68 7.27 16.84
C VAL A 2 16.47 7.38 15.32
N LEU A 3 15.54 8.23 14.90
CA LEU A 3 15.29 8.50 13.48
C LEU A 3 16.45 9.29 12.87
N THR A 4 16.74 9.04 11.59
CA THR A 4 17.63 9.91 10.82
C THR A 4 16.95 11.25 10.56
N THR A 5 17.73 12.25 10.16
CA THR A 5 17.19 13.58 9.79
C THR A 5 16.16 13.47 8.65
N GLN A 6 16.40 12.57 7.69
CA GLN A 6 15.47 12.35 6.58
C GLN A 6 14.17 11.67 7.06
N GLN A 7 14.28 10.66 7.91
CA GLN A 7 13.14 9.98 8.50
C GLN A 7 12.29 10.94 9.35
N GLN A 8 12.93 11.85 10.11
CA GLN A 8 12.20 12.86 10.87
C GLN A 8 11.41 13.81 9.95
N LYS A 9 12.00 14.29 8.86
CA LYS A 9 11.29 15.12 7.87
C LYS A 9 10.09 14.41 7.24
N VAL A 10 10.22 13.11 6.97
CA VAL A 10 9.10 12.30 6.48
C VAL A 10 8.00 12.22 7.53
N LEU A 11 8.35 12.01 8.80
CA LEU A 11 7.38 11.96 9.89
C LEU A 11 6.65 13.29 10.08
N ASP A 12 7.36 14.42 9.97
CA ASP A 12 6.77 15.76 10.02
C ASP A 12 5.77 15.96 8.86
N SER A 13 6.13 15.49 7.66
CA SER A 13 5.25 15.53 6.48
C SER A 13 4.01 14.62 6.65
N ILE A 14 4.16 13.45 7.26
CA ILE A 14 3.05 12.57 7.62
C ILE A 14 2.11 13.29 8.60
N ASN A 15 2.62 13.96 9.61
CA ASN A 15 1.81 14.70 10.57
C ASN A 15 1.04 15.85 9.90
N ALA A 16 1.67 16.57 8.97
CA ALA A 16 1.01 17.58 8.17
C ALA A 16 -0.13 16.96 7.30
N PHE A 17 0.16 15.82 6.63
CA PHE A 17 -0.82 15.09 5.84
C PHE A 17 -2.01 14.63 6.68
N LEU A 18 -1.79 14.04 7.85
CA LEU A 18 -2.86 13.54 8.72
C LEU A 18 -3.84 14.65 9.12
N ASN A 19 -3.36 15.88 9.27
CA ASN A 19 -4.14 17.06 9.68
C ASN A 19 -4.62 17.95 8.51
N SER A 20 -4.38 17.53 7.25
CA SER A 20 -4.77 18.29 6.06
C SER A 20 -6.00 17.69 5.37
N ASP A 21 -6.42 18.30 4.26
CA ASP A 21 -7.42 17.78 3.33
C ASP A 21 -6.83 16.93 2.20
N VAL A 22 -5.53 16.65 2.24
CA VAL A 22 -4.85 15.73 1.32
C VAL A 22 -5.30 14.31 1.61
N SER A 23 -5.64 13.55 0.57
CA SER A 23 -6.17 12.19 0.71
C SER A 23 -5.13 11.10 0.46
N ILE A 24 -4.10 11.40 -0.32
CA ILE A 24 -3.08 10.45 -0.74
C ILE A 24 -1.71 10.90 -0.24
N PHE A 25 -1.00 10.00 0.43
CA PHE A 25 0.41 10.17 0.76
C PHE A 25 1.23 9.07 0.11
N ILE A 26 2.31 9.42 -0.57
CA ILE A 26 3.23 8.46 -1.20
C ILE A 26 4.59 8.56 -0.52
N LEU A 27 5.02 7.45 0.09
CA LEU A 27 6.37 7.31 0.63
C LEU A 27 7.19 6.38 -0.28
N LYS A 28 8.05 6.97 -1.07
CA LYS A 28 9.03 6.25 -1.89
C LYS A 28 10.29 5.95 -1.07
N GLY A 29 10.87 4.79 -1.27
CA GLY A 29 12.16 4.49 -0.63
C GLY A 29 12.78 3.21 -1.18
N TYR A 30 14.08 3.25 -1.36
CA TYR A 30 14.85 2.12 -1.86
C TYR A 30 14.99 1.00 -0.82
N ALA A 31 15.49 -0.15 -1.25
CA ALA A 31 15.79 -1.24 -0.32
C ALA A 31 16.79 -0.79 0.76
N GLY A 32 16.46 -1.04 2.04
CA GLY A 32 17.35 -0.70 3.17
C GLY A 32 17.26 0.74 3.68
N THR A 33 16.34 1.58 3.17
CA THR A 33 16.13 2.97 3.65
C THR A 33 15.29 3.07 4.92
N GLY A 34 14.80 1.95 5.46
CA GLY A 34 14.03 1.94 6.70
C GLY A 34 12.52 2.16 6.51
N LYS A 35 11.95 1.90 5.33
CA LYS A 35 10.49 1.99 5.09
C LYS A 35 9.67 1.31 6.18
N THR A 36 10.02 0.07 6.54
CA THR A 36 9.27 -0.67 7.57
C THR A 36 9.37 -0.04 8.96
N THR A 37 10.51 0.56 9.29
CA THR A 37 10.67 1.34 10.54
C THR A 37 9.73 2.54 10.51
N MET A 38 9.63 3.24 9.38
CA MET A 38 8.72 4.36 9.22
C MET A 38 7.25 3.95 9.38
N ILE A 39 6.86 2.76 8.90
CA ILE A 39 5.49 2.25 9.10
C ILE A 39 5.14 2.19 10.58
N SER A 40 6.03 1.72 11.44
CA SER A 40 5.77 1.69 12.89
C SER A 40 5.54 3.09 13.47
N HIS A 41 6.35 4.07 13.07
CA HIS A 41 6.15 5.46 13.49
C HIS A 41 4.86 6.08 12.91
N ILE A 42 4.51 5.77 11.67
CA ILE A 42 3.25 6.22 11.05
C ILE A 42 2.05 5.65 11.83
N ILE A 43 2.09 4.39 12.23
CA ILE A 43 1.05 3.76 13.06
C ILE A 43 0.88 4.53 14.37
N ASP A 44 1.98 4.89 15.02
CA ASP A 44 1.96 5.65 16.27
C ASP A 44 1.31 7.04 16.07
N GLU A 45 1.66 7.77 15.00
CA GLU A 45 1.08 9.07 14.70
C GLU A 45 -0.43 8.97 14.38
N VAL A 46 -0.84 7.97 13.59
CA VAL A 46 -2.27 7.71 13.31
C VAL A 46 -3.04 7.43 14.60
N THR A 47 -2.45 6.66 15.52
CA THR A 47 -3.07 6.30 16.80
C THR A 47 -3.18 7.51 17.72
N LYS A 48 -2.18 8.41 17.74
CA LYS A 48 -2.19 9.65 18.54
C LYS A 48 -3.37 10.57 18.19
N ILE A 49 -3.82 10.58 16.96
CA ILE A 49 -4.99 11.37 16.53
C ILE A 49 -6.31 10.60 16.65
N ASN A 50 -6.32 9.49 17.42
CA ASN A 50 -7.50 8.63 17.64
C ASN A 50 -8.08 8.04 16.36
N LYS A 51 -7.25 7.75 15.35
CA LYS A 51 -7.64 7.03 14.15
C LYS A 51 -7.10 5.62 14.14
N MET A 52 -7.77 4.72 13.42
CA MET A 52 -7.39 3.31 13.32
C MET A 52 -6.51 3.09 12.09
N PRO A 53 -5.26 2.64 12.26
CA PRO A 53 -4.43 2.24 11.13
C PRO A 53 -4.89 0.89 10.57
N ILE A 54 -5.12 0.82 9.25
CA ILE A 54 -5.42 -0.41 8.53
C ILE A 54 -4.22 -0.78 7.69
N LEU A 55 -3.53 -1.86 8.07
CA LEU A 55 -2.32 -2.30 7.40
C LEU A 55 -2.64 -3.30 6.29
N MET A 56 -2.15 -3.02 5.09
CA MET A 56 -2.37 -3.86 3.92
C MET A 56 -1.09 -4.05 3.11
N ALA A 57 -1.04 -5.16 2.37
CA ALA A 57 0.00 -5.42 1.38
C ALA A 57 -0.59 -6.18 0.18
N PRO A 58 0.04 -6.14 -1.00
CA PRO A 58 -0.49 -6.81 -2.20
C PRO A 58 -0.45 -8.33 -2.10
N THR A 59 0.46 -8.90 -1.32
CA THR A 59 0.61 -10.37 -1.20
C THR A 59 0.52 -10.85 0.24
N GLY A 60 0.12 -12.12 0.42
CA GLY A 60 0.05 -12.75 1.75
C GLY A 60 1.42 -12.83 2.45
N ARG A 61 2.53 -12.98 1.68
CA ARG A 61 3.87 -12.96 2.25
C ARG A 61 4.22 -11.57 2.78
N ALA A 62 3.96 -10.53 2.01
CA ALA A 62 4.22 -9.15 2.41
C ALA A 62 3.38 -8.76 3.65
N ALA A 63 2.09 -9.13 3.67
CA ALA A 63 1.22 -8.89 4.82
C ALA A 63 1.76 -9.55 6.11
N ARG A 64 2.19 -10.83 6.05
CA ARG A 64 2.79 -11.50 7.22
C ARG A 64 4.09 -10.85 7.69
N VAL A 65 4.93 -10.38 6.76
CA VAL A 65 6.17 -9.66 7.10
C VAL A 65 5.84 -8.34 7.79
N LEU A 66 4.86 -7.59 7.24
CA LEU A 66 4.38 -6.35 7.81
C LEU A 66 3.84 -6.55 9.23
N GLU A 67 2.97 -7.53 9.44
CA GLU A 67 2.44 -7.92 10.75
C GLU A 67 3.55 -8.31 11.73
N SER A 68 4.48 -9.16 11.31
CA SER A 68 5.61 -9.60 12.15
C SER A 68 6.47 -8.43 12.63
N LYS A 69 6.70 -7.43 11.78
CA LYS A 69 7.56 -6.28 12.09
C LYS A 69 6.85 -5.21 12.91
N THR A 70 5.58 -4.93 12.59
CA THR A 70 4.79 -3.89 13.28
C THR A 70 4.11 -4.38 14.53
N LYS A 71 3.96 -5.70 14.70
CA LYS A 71 3.16 -6.34 15.76
C LYS A 71 1.69 -5.91 15.76
N LYS A 72 1.19 -5.48 14.60
CA LYS A 72 -0.19 -5.10 14.34
C LYS A 72 -0.75 -5.98 13.25
N GLU A 73 -2.02 -6.32 13.33
CA GLU A 73 -2.70 -7.12 12.32
C GLU A 73 -2.56 -6.47 10.94
N ALA A 74 -2.17 -7.28 9.95
CA ALA A 74 -2.06 -6.87 8.56
C ALA A 74 -2.70 -7.92 7.63
N SER A 75 -3.32 -7.47 6.56
CA SER A 75 -3.99 -8.34 5.61
C SER A 75 -3.52 -8.07 4.17
N THR A 76 -3.91 -8.94 3.25
CA THR A 76 -3.82 -8.59 1.84
C THR A 76 -4.88 -7.56 1.49
N ILE A 77 -4.60 -6.73 0.46
CA ILE A 77 -5.58 -5.79 -0.08
C ILE A 77 -6.85 -6.56 -0.44
N HIS A 78 -6.74 -7.65 -1.20
CA HIS A 78 -7.88 -8.47 -1.62
C HIS A 78 -8.74 -8.92 -0.43
N ARG A 79 -8.13 -9.50 0.60
CA ARG A 79 -8.87 -9.96 1.78
C ARG A 79 -9.58 -8.80 2.49
N ARG A 80 -9.01 -7.60 2.44
CA ARG A 80 -9.57 -6.43 3.12
C ARG A 80 -10.76 -5.84 2.38
N ILE A 81 -10.67 -5.70 1.05
CA ILE A 81 -11.64 -4.92 0.28
C ILE A 81 -12.71 -5.76 -0.42
N TYR A 82 -12.46 -7.05 -0.64
CA TYR A 82 -13.42 -7.94 -1.31
C TYR A 82 -14.00 -8.98 -0.36
N GLU A 83 -15.19 -9.45 -0.67
CA GLU A 83 -15.82 -10.60 -0.03
C GLU A 83 -16.39 -11.56 -1.08
N LEU A 84 -16.46 -12.85 -0.74
CA LEU A 84 -17.11 -13.82 -1.61
C LEU A 84 -18.62 -13.61 -1.50
N ASP A 85 -19.26 -13.27 -2.61
CA ASP A 85 -20.72 -13.08 -2.68
C ASP A 85 -21.39 -14.27 -3.37
N THR A 86 -21.00 -14.57 -4.62
CA THR A 86 -21.71 -15.50 -5.47
C THR A 86 -20.76 -16.52 -6.10
N ILE A 87 -21.29 -17.74 -6.27
CA ILE A 87 -20.70 -18.79 -7.08
C ILE A 87 -21.64 -19.00 -8.26
N GLU A 88 -21.18 -18.62 -9.46
CA GLU A 88 -21.94 -18.84 -10.69
C GLU A 88 -21.48 -20.12 -11.38
N THR A 89 -22.44 -20.92 -11.82
CA THR A 89 -22.22 -22.03 -12.75
C THR A 89 -22.79 -21.61 -14.10
N GLN A 90 -22.01 -21.67 -15.15
CA GLN A 90 -22.53 -21.41 -16.50
C GLN A 90 -23.40 -22.60 -16.93
N GLU A 91 -24.63 -22.29 -17.37
CA GLU A 91 -25.67 -23.32 -17.70
C GLU A 91 -25.23 -24.30 -18.80
N ASP A 92 -24.25 -23.93 -19.65
CA ASP A 92 -23.77 -24.74 -20.78
C ASP A 92 -22.34 -25.30 -20.61
N SER A 93 -21.67 -25.02 -19.45
CA SER A 93 -20.35 -25.58 -19.13
C SER A 93 -20.28 -25.91 -17.64
N ASP A 94 -19.50 -26.94 -17.30
CA ASP A 94 -19.17 -27.26 -15.89
C ASP A 94 -18.24 -26.22 -15.24
N ASP A 95 -18.09 -25.03 -15.83
CA ASP A 95 -17.21 -23.99 -15.36
C ASP A 95 -17.83 -23.24 -14.19
N ILE A 96 -17.09 -23.20 -13.08
CA ILE A 96 -17.47 -22.49 -11.86
C ILE A 96 -16.75 -21.16 -11.85
N ARG A 97 -17.49 -20.06 -11.63
CA ARG A 97 -16.94 -18.71 -11.47
C ARG A 97 -17.25 -18.17 -10.07
N TYR A 98 -16.23 -17.68 -9.40
CA TYR A 98 -16.33 -17.09 -8.07
C TYR A 98 -16.31 -15.57 -8.19
N ILE A 99 -17.34 -14.89 -7.69
CA ILE A 99 -17.49 -13.44 -7.75
C ILE A 99 -17.17 -12.83 -6.39
N PHE A 100 -16.27 -11.88 -6.37
CA PHE A 100 -15.79 -11.16 -5.19
C PHE A 100 -16.02 -9.66 -5.36
N PRO A 101 -17.22 -9.13 -5.09
CA PRO A 101 -17.47 -7.70 -5.12
C PRO A 101 -16.70 -6.97 -4.02
N LEU A 102 -16.62 -5.64 -4.13
CA LEU A 102 -16.17 -4.80 -3.04
C LEU A 102 -17.11 -4.93 -1.85
N LYS A 103 -16.55 -5.03 -0.66
CA LYS A 103 -17.32 -5.00 0.57
C LYS A 103 -18.14 -3.71 0.66
N GLU A 104 -19.42 -3.85 0.93
CA GLU A 104 -20.32 -2.75 1.23
C GLU A 104 -20.17 -2.24 2.68
N GLU A 105 -19.29 -2.89 3.48
CA GLU A 105 -19.06 -2.45 4.85
C GLU A 105 -18.86 -0.95 4.89
N GLU A 106 -19.53 -0.31 5.87
CA GLU A 106 -19.32 1.06 6.27
C GLU A 106 -17.83 1.27 6.63
N TYR A 107 -16.99 1.39 5.60
CA TYR A 107 -15.67 1.94 5.81
C TYR A 107 -15.85 3.34 6.38
N LYS A 108 -15.59 3.46 7.67
CA LYS A 108 -15.62 4.76 8.35
C LYS A 108 -14.40 5.56 7.90
N ALA A 109 -14.48 6.06 6.67
CA ALA A 109 -13.38 6.74 5.99
C ALA A 109 -12.70 7.80 6.86
N LYS A 110 -13.46 8.45 7.71
CA LYS A 110 -12.95 9.49 8.63
C LYS A 110 -12.23 8.92 9.86
N ASP A 111 -12.49 7.67 10.24
CA ASP A 111 -11.95 7.07 11.46
C ASP A 111 -10.74 6.17 11.18
N HIS A 112 -10.52 5.80 9.92
CA HIS A 112 -9.47 4.90 9.50
C HIS A 112 -8.44 5.59 8.59
N ILE A 113 -7.19 5.12 8.67
CA ILE A 113 -6.12 5.47 7.73
C ILE A 113 -5.57 4.17 7.16
N CYS A 114 -5.68 4.00 5.85
CA CYS A 114 -5.09 2.87 5.16
C CYS A 114 -3.58 3.08 4.98
N ILE A 115 -2.79 2.07 5.31
CA ILE A 115 -1.34 2.04 5.12
C ILE A 115 -1.02 0.82 4.29
N VAL A 116 -0.50 1.04 3.09
CA VAL A 116 -0.26 -0.02 2.11
C VAL A 116 1.23 -0.13 1.84
N ASP A 117 1.84 -1.22 2.28
CA ASP A 117 3.25 -1.53 2.01
C ASP A 117 3.40 -2.28 0.67
N GLU A 118 4.60 -2.26 0.11
CA GLU A 118 4.93 -2.86 -1.21
C GLU A 118 4.00 -2.38 -2.33
N SER A 119 3.62 -1.10 -2.30
CA SER A 119 2.64 -0.52 -3.22
C SER A 119 3.10 -0.50 -4.68
N SER A 120 4.40 -0.68 -4.95
CA SER A 120 4.93 -0.83 -6.31
C SER A 120 4.29 -1.98 -7.11
N MET A 121 3.72 -2.98 -6.42
CA MET A 121 3.09 -4.15 -7.02
C MET A 121 1.59 -3.98 -7.31
N ILE A 122 0.98 -2.82 -7.02
CA ILE A 122 -0.45 -2.60 -7.19
C ILE A 122 -0.71 -2.07 -8.60
N GLY A 123 -1.43 -2.85 -9.42
CA GLY A 123 -1.74 -2.51 -10.79
C GLY A 123 -3.06 -1.75 -10.96
N THR A 124 -3.15 -1.03 -12.07
CA THR A 124 -4.40 -0.39 -12.55
C THR A 124 -5.04 -1.16 -13.69
N ARG A 125 -4.29 -2.07 -14.30
CA ARG A 125 -4.81 -2.86 -15.41
C ARG A 125 -5.87 -3.84 -14.91
N GLU A 126 -6.97 -3.93 -15.64
CA GLU A 126 -7.98 -4.95 -15.40
C GLU A 126 -7.41 -6.34 -15.66
N VAL A 127 -7.51 -7.19 -14.65
CA VAL A 127 -7.11 -8.59 -14.73
C VAL A 127 -8.37 -9.44 -14.75
N HIS A 128 -8.62 -10.04 -15.89
CA HIS A 128 -9.70 -11.02 -16.04
C HIS A 128 -9.15 -12.43 -15.80
N ASN A 129 -9.80 -13.15 -14.92
CA ASN A 129 -9.52 -14.55 -14.67
C ASN A 129 -10.82 -15.35 -14.91
N GLU A 130 -10.71 -16.51 -15.55
CA GLU A 130 -11.88 -17.33 -15.89
C GLU A 130 -12.61 -17.85 -14.65
N LEU A 131 -11.86 -18.13 -13.57
CA LEU A 131 -12.38 -18.71 -12.33
C LEU A 131 -12.75 -17.67 -11.27
N PHE A 132 -12.04 -16.51 -11.25
CA PHE A 132 -12.18 -15.52 -10.19
C PHE A 132 -12.41 -14.13 -10.76
N GLU A 133 -13.47 -13.47 -10.32
CA GLU A 133 -13.75 -12.08 -10.64
C GLU A 133 -13.68 -11.22 -9.37
N PHE A 134 -12.81 -10.21 -9.36
CA PHE A 134 -12.64 -9.29 -8.24
C PHE A 134 -13.04 -7.87 -8.64
N GLY A 135 -14.13 -7.37 -8.07
CA GLY A 135 -14.61 -6.00 -8.26
C GLY A 135 -14.62 -5.57 -9.73
N THR A 136 -13.90 -4.50 -10.06
CA THR A 136 -13.73 -4.01 -11.44
C THR A 136 -12.58 -4.69 -12.20
N GLY A 137 -11.83 -5.57 -11.54
CA GLY A 137 -10.59 -6.14 -12.06
C GLY A 137 -9.36 -5.26 -11.87
N SER A 138 -9.53 -3.97 -11.52
CA SER A 138 -8.45 -3.01 -11.30
C SER A 138 -8.21 -2.81 -9.80
N LEU A 139 -7.18 -3.46 -9.26
CA LEU A 139 -6.93 -3.48 -7.81
C LEU A 139 -6.73 -2.08 -7.21
N LEU A 140 -6.02 -1.18 -7.92
CA LEU A 140 -5.80 0.18 -7.43
C LEU A 140 -7.09 1.00 -7.41
N ASN A 141 -7.91 0.91 -8.48
CA ASN A 141 -9.18 1.63 -8.56
C ASN A 141 -10.18 1.13 -7.49
N ASP A 142 -10.23 -0.17 -7.28
CA ASP A 142 -11.09 -0.79 -6.27
C ASP A 142 -10.64 -0.39 -4.85
N LEU A 143 -9.32 -0.35 -4.59
CA LEU A 143 -8.79 0.14 -3.34
C LEU A 143 -9.13 1.62 -3.11
N LEU A 144 -9.03 2.47 -4.13
CA LEU A 144 -9.44 3.88 -4.03
C LEU A 144 -10.95 4.01 -3.79
N THR A 145 -11.76 3.17 -4.42
CA THR A 145 -13.20 3.14 -4.17
C THR A 145 -13.49 2.77 -2.71
N TYR A 146 -12.81 1.75 -2.18
CA TYR A 146 -12.92 1.33 -0.79
C TYR A 146 -12.47 2.42 0.19
N VAL A 147 -11.32 3.06 -0.04
CA VAL A 147 -10.80 4.15 0.81
C VAL A 147 -11.70 5.38 0.78
N ALA A 148 -12.40 5.61 -0.31
CA ALA A 148 -13.30 6.75 -0.53
C ALA A 148 -12.64 8.13 -0.25
N PRO A 149 -11.56 8.52 -0.98
CA PRO A 149 -10.85 9.78 -0.75
C PRO A 149 -11.75 11.01 -0.82
N HIS A 150 -12.72 11.01 -1.74
CA HIS A 150 -13.71 12.10 -1.89
C HIS A 150 -14.67 12.25 -0.70
N ARG A 151 -14.73 11.26 0.18
CA ARG A 151 -15.51 11.28 1.44
C ARG A 151 -14.62 11.52 2.68
N GLY A 152 -13.36 11.89 2.46
CA GLY A 152 -12.38 12.17 3.50
C GLY A 152 -11.57 10.97 3.94
N GLY A 153 -11.61 9.87 3.20
CA GLY A 153 -10.72 8.73 3.39
C GLY A 153 -9.28 9.08 3.05
N LYS A 154 -8.33 8.46 3.74
CA LYS A 154 -6.90 8.70 3.54
C LYS A 154 -6.17 7.39 3.36
N VAL A 155 -5.18 7.40 2.45
CA VAL A 155 -4.28 6.26 2.24
C VAL A 155 -2.84 6.72 2.13
N ILE A 156 -1.95 5.91 2.70
CA ILE A 156 -0.50 6.06 2.63
C ILE A 156 0.04 4.89 1.83
N PHE A 157 0.54 5.15 0.62
CA PHE A 157 1.22 4.19 -0.22
C PHE A 157 2.71 4.21 0.08
N ILE A 158 3.30 3.04 0.35
CA ILE A 158 4.71 2.88 0.66
C ILE A 158 5.29 1.85 -0.29
N GLY A 159 6.37 2.19 -0.99
CA GLY A 159 6.96 1.27 -1.97
C GLY A 159 8.34 1.69 -2.43
N ASP A 160 8.93 0.83 -3.23
CA ASP A 160 10.23 1.05 -3.84
C ASP A 160 10.04 1.36 -5.34
N PRO A 161 10.39 2.58 -5.79
CA PRO A 161 10.19 2.98 -7.17
C PRO A 161 11.10 2.22 -8.17
N MET A 162 12.13 1.52 -7.68
CA MET A 162 13.04 0.72 -8.51
C MET A 162 12.63 -0.76 -8.59
N GLN A 163 11.60 -1.17 -7.86
CA GLN A 163 11.01 -2.49 -8.05
C GLN A 163 10.25 -2.55 -9.38
N LEU A 164 10.11 -3.77 -9.90
CA LEU A 164 9.36 -4.00 -11.13
C LEU A 164 7.90 -3.53 -10.95
N PRO A 165 7.36 -2.84 -11.96
CA PRO A 165 5.94 -2.48 -11.96
C PRO A 165 5.06 -3.73 -11.99
N PRO A 166 3.76 -3.58 -11.72
CA PRO A 166 2.80 -4.69 -11.83
C PRO A 166 2.80 -5.32 -13.21
N VAL A 167 2.45 -6.60 -13.27
CA VAL A 167 2.38 -7.32 -14.55
C VAL A 167 1.38 -6.65 -15.49
N GLY A 168 1.87 -6.24 -16.64
CA GLY A 168 1.08 -5.56 -17.68
C GLY A 168 1.03 -4.03 -17.57
N ASP A 169 1.52 -3.44 -16.49
CA ASP A 169 1.69 -2.00 -16.35
C ASP A 169 3.14 -1.60 -16.68
N ASN A 170 3.33 -0.41 -17.25
CA ASN A 170 4.66 0.13 -17.57
C ASN A 170 5.27 0.88 -16.38
N THR A 171 4.43 1.32 -15.43
CA THR A 171 4.80 2.11 -14.27
C THR A 171 4.00 1.66 -13.04
N SER A 172 4.49 1.96 -11.86
CA SER A 172 3.75 1.75 -10.62
C SER A 172 2.85 2.95 -10.33
N ASN A 173 1.60 2.91 -10.82
CA ASN A 173 0.64 4.00 -10.65
C ASN A 173 0.33 4.31 -9.19
N ALA A 174 0.41 3.34 -8.28
CA ALA A 174 0.26 3.56 -6.84
C ALA A 174 1.38 4.42 -6.23
N LEU A 175 2.52 4.58 -6.92
CA LEU A 175 3.63 5.44 -6.53
C LEU A 175 3.78 6.67 -7.45
N ASP A 176 2.81 6.93 -8.33
CA ASP A 176 2.86 8.05 -9.27
C ASP A 176 1.89 9.17 -8.84
N GLU A 177 2.45 10.30 -8.43
CA GLU A 177 1.69 11.49 -8.05
C GLU A 177 0.81 12.01 -9.19
N LYS A 178 1.31 11.91 -10.44
CA LYS A 178 0.59 12.37 -11.62
C LYS A 178 -0.70 11.59 -11.81
N PHE A 179 -0.65 10.27 -11.62
CA PHE A 179 -1.83 9.41 -11.71
C PHE A 179 -2.96 9.91 -10.80
N PHE A 180 -2.68 10.16 -9.53
CA PHE A 180 -3.70 10.62 -8.57
C PHE A 180 -4.18 12.05 -8.86
N SER A 181 -3.27 12.93 -9.26
CA SER A 181 -3.61 14.33 -9.60
C SER A 181 -4.53 14.40 -10.81
N GLU A 182 -4.33 13.56 -11.82
CA GLU A 182 -5.21 13.45 -13.00
C GLU A 182 -6.61 12.93 -12.63
N HIS A 183 -6.72 12.20 -11.52
CA HIS A 183 -8.01 11.75 -10.95
C HIS A 183 -8.61 12.76 -9.94
N GLY A 184 -8.07 13.98 -9.88
CA GLY A 184 -8.58 15.04 -9.01
C GLY A 184 -8.29 14.84 -7.52
N LEU A 185 -7.34 13.96 -7.16
CA LEU A 185 -6.96 13.69 -5.78
C LEU A 185 -5.75 14.53 -5.37
N LYS A 186 -5.79 15.06 -4.15
CA LYS A 186 -4.65 15.78 -3.58
C LYS A 186 -3.63 14.78 -3.05
N VAL A 187 -2.37 14.98 -3.41
CA VAL A 187 -1.26 14.08 -3.11
C VAL A 187 -0.14 14.81 -2.40
N THR A 188 0.52 14.13 -1.48
CA THR A 188 1.83 14.51 -0.91
C THR A 188 2.81 13.38 -1.14
N THR A 189 3.99 13.67 -1.65
CA THR A 189 5.04 12.67 -1.90
C THR A 189 6.28 12.99 -1.09
N CYS A 190 6.84 11.96 -0.46
CA CYS A 190 8.15 12.00 0.21
C CYS A 190 9.03 10.84 -0.26
N GLU A 191 10.35 11.02 -0.16
CA GLU A 191 11.31 10.00 -0.57
C GLU A 191 12.35 9.75 0.52
N LEU A 192 12.68 8.47 0.74
CA LEU A 192 13.78 8.00 1.58
C LEU A 192 14.92 7.51 0.69
N THR A 193 16.03 8.21 0.69
CA THR A 193 17.22 7.88 -0.11
C THR A 193 18.40 7.40 0.74
N GLU A 194 18.43 7.76 2.04
CA GLU A 194 19.49 7.35 2.95
C GLU A 194 19.38 5.87 3.31
N VAL A 195 20.41 5.08 3.04
CA VAL A 195 20.47 3.66 3.40
C VAL A 195 20.81 3.53 4.89
N VAL A 196 19.86 3.05 5.69
CA VAL A 196 19.96 2.88 7.15
C VAL A 196 20.25 1.42 7.50
N ARG A 197 21.06 0.69 6.75
CA ARG A 197 21.44 -0.66 7.14
C ARG A 197 22.36 -0.58 8.35
N GLN A 198 21.88 -1.10 9.48
CA GLN A 198 22.73 -1.31 10.64
C GLN A 198 23.91 -2.20 10.23
N ASN A 199 25.12 -1.74 10.62
CA ASN A 199 26.34 -2.55 10.57
C ASN A 199 26.27 -3.68 11.62
N GLU A 200 25.45 -4.68 11.40
CA GLU A 200 25.63 -5.96 12.02
C GLU A 200 26.32 -6.87 11.01
N GLY A 201 27.66 -6.89 11.11
CA GLY A 201 28.58 -7.98 10.77
C GLY A 201 28.27 -8.87 9.57
N SER A 202 27.82 -8.36 8.45
CA SER A 202 27.60 -9.18 7.25
C SER A 202 28.70 -8.97 6.23
N ALA A 203 29.60 -9.95 6.17
CA ALA A 203 30.65 -10.07 5.14
C ALA A 203 30.11 -10.14 3.69
N ILE A 204 28.79 -10.15 3.50
CA ILE A 204 28.09 -10.19 2.21
C ILE A 204 28.12 -8.83 1.49
N LEU A 205 28.26 -7.70 2.22
CA LEU A 205 28.33 -6.36 1.63
C LEU A 205 29.63 -6.07 0.86
N GLY A 206 30.69 -6.83 1.11
CA GLY A 206 31.95 -6.71 0.38
C GLY A 206 31.92 -7.26 -1.05
N LEU A 207 30.95 -8.15 -1.36
CA LEU A 207 30.87 -8.81 -2.66
C LEU A 207 29.99 -8.09 -3.69
N SER A 208 29.08 -7.20 -3.27
CA SER A 208 28.20 -6.49 -4.20
C SER A 208 28.83 -5.22 -4.81
N LEU A 209 29.95 -4.75 -4.26
CA LEU A 209 30.68 -3.57 -4.75
C LEU A 209 31.86 -3.91 -5.69
N ILE A 210 32.10 -5.19 -6.00
CA ILE A 210 33.23 -5.63 -6.83
C ILE A 210 32.81 -5.87 -8.30
N HIS A 211 31.54 -5.75 -8.65
CA HIS A 211 31.05 -5.93 -10.03
C HIS A 211 30.29 -4.69 -10.54
N ILE A 212 31.01 -3.57 -10.64
CA ILE A 212 30.72 -2.50 -11.58
C ILE A 212 32.02 -2.13 -12.29
#